data_cc24a3610b837db546b7f1f88a432584
#
_entry.id   cc24a3610b837db546b7f1f88a432584
#
_cell.length_a   1.000
_cell.length_b   1.000
_cell.length_c   1.000
_cell.angle_alpha   90.00
_cell.angle_beta   90.00
_cell.angle_gamma   90.00
#
_symmetry.space_group_name_H-M   'P 1'
#
loop_
_entity.id
_entity.type
_entity.pdbx_description
1 polymer ?
#
loop_
_entity_poly.entity_id
_entity_poly.type
_entity_poly.pdbx_seq_one_letter_code
_entity_poly.pdbx_strand_id
1 'polypeptide(L)'
;MNKELKDITITVYATQDTVESDSFNNTYDANATYPVVNVTELKEALTNGGVVAVTEDIQTNNIEDTAAARIVISQPTTLNLEKKIITPDDMGNNNVNFCALIVDADTTINAGENGGIDTGVNGGYGINVRNGATLTINGGYYYGGGTAVQVQKGTLIINGGTFACEPYSSPTYGYNFLINCLDSAYKNGTAKVIINGGTFINFDPSNCTAEGAGTNFVADGYKVVSEAHGTDTWYTVVKG
;
A
#
# COMPACT_ATOMS: atom_id res chain seq x y z
N MET A 1 -30.08 -43.89 2.56
CA MET A 1 -28.97 -43.52 1.68
C MET A 1 -28.13 -42.47 2.41
N ASN A 2 -27.04 -42.87 3.03
CA ASN A 2 -26.10 -41.91 3.66
C ASN A 2 -25.30 -41.18 2.56
N LYS A 3 -25.50 -39.89 2.44
CA LYS A 3 -24.59 -39.07 1.60
C LYS A 3 -23.35 -38.75 2.42
N GLU A 4 -22.22 -39.30 2.06
CA GLU A 4 -20.93 -38.86 2.58
C GLU A 4 -20.60 -37.50 2.00
N LEU A 5 -20.39 -36.52 2.88
CA LEU A 5 -19.78 -35.25 2.50
C LEU A 5 -18.27 -35.46 2.47
N LYS A 6 -17.68 -35.43 1.28
CA LYS A 6 -16.22 -35.49 1.06
C LYS A 6 -15.71 -34.06 0.86
N ASP A 7 -14.50 -33.82 1.33
CA ASP A 7 -13.76 -32.59 1.09
C ASP A 7 -14.27 -31.32 1.82
N ILE A 8 -14.68 -31.46 3.08
CA ILE A 8 -14.86 -30.28 3.96
C ILE A 8 -13.55 -30.07 4.70
N THR A 9 -12.88 -28.97 4.41
CA THR A 9 -11.76 -28.45 5.21
C THR A 9 -12.33 -27.47 6.22
N ILE A 10 -12.18 -27.75 7.51
CA ILE A 10 -12.50 -26.81 8.57
C ILE A 10 -11.15 -26.26 9.06
N THR A 11 -10.88 -24.99 8.79
CA THR A 11 -9.73 -24.29 9.36
C THR A 11 -10.19 -23.60 10.63
N VAL A 12 -9.60 -23.97 11.77
CA VAL A 12 -9.88 -23.33 13.06
C VAL A 12 -8.68 -22.48 13.40
N TYR A 13 -8.87 -21.18 13.49
CA TYR A 13 -7.89 -20.26 14.06
C TYR A 13 -8.20 -20.11 15.54
N ALA A 14 -7.24 -20.40 16.39
CA ALA A 14 -7.35 -20.18 17.83
C ALA A 14 -6.29 -19.16 18.24
N THR A 15 -6.71 -18.02 18.75
CA THR A 15 -5.82 -17.13 19.52
C THR A 15 -6.00 -17.46 21.00
N GLN A 16 -4.89 -17.65 21.72
CA GLN A 16 -4.92 -17.83 23.16
C GLN A 16 -4.74 -16.45 23.79
N ASP A 17 -5.82 -15.88 24.29
CA ASP A 17 -5.74 -14.78 25.24
C ASP A 17 -5.64 -15.35 26.67
N THR A 18 -4.73 -14.80 27.47
CA THR A 18 -4.51 -15.25 28.84
C THR A 18 -5.48 -14.66 29.86
N VAL A 19 -6.35 -13.73 29.40
CA VAL A 19 -7.39 -13.11 30.23
C VAL A 19 -8.63 -12.84 29.40
N GLU A 20 -9.42 -13.86 29.14
CA GLU A 20 -10.76 -13.69 28.58
C GLU A 20 -11.74 -13.25 29.66
N SER A 21 -12.04 -11.96 29.72
CA SER A 21 -13.12 -11.43 30.56
C SER A 21 -14.48 -11.42 29.87
N ASP A 22 -14.56 -11.79 28.61
CA ASP A 22 -15.72 -11.61 27.72
C ASP A 22 -16.26 -12.88 27.08
N SER A 23 -15.66 -14.04 27.33
CA SER A 23 -16.07 -15.34 26.77
C SER A 23 -17.49 -15.80 27.16
N PHE A 24 -18.15 -15.11 28.08
CA PHE A 24 -19.49 -15.45 28.53
C PHE A 24 -20.61 -14.88 27.66
N ASN A 25 -20.36 -13.96 26.73
CA ASN A 25 -21.39 -13.21 26.04
C ASN A 25 -21.50 -13.46 24.52
N ASN A 26 -20.84 -14.47 23.96
CA ASN A 26 -20.75 -14.69 22.50
C ASN A 26 -20.24 -13.45 21.72
N THR A 27 -19.64 -12.49 22.37
CA THR A 27 -18.89 -11.44 21.73
C THR A 27 -17.47 -11.96 21.53
N TYR A 28 -17.12 -12.25 20.30
CA TYR A 28 -15.74 -12.51 19.94
C TYR A 28 -14.88 -11.33 20.36
N ASP A 29 -13.64 -11.60 20.78
CA ASP A 29 -12.68 -10.57 21.13
C ASP A 29 -12.62 -9.51 20.02
N ALA A 30 -13.13 -8.32 20.32
CA ALA A 30 -13.16 -7.21 19.37
C ALA A 30 -11.73 -6.74 18.98
N ASN A 31 -10.71 -7.19 19.73
CA ASN A 31 -9.29 -6.91 19.49
C ASN A 31 -8.55 -8.11 18.87
N ALA A 32 -9.22 -9.24 18.64
CA ALA A 32 -8.58 -10.39 18.02
C ALA A 32 -8.22 -10.06 16.57
N THR A 33 -6.95 -10.19 16.24
CA THR A 33 -6.46 -10.07 14.87
C THR A 33 -6.51 -11.43 14.21
N TYR A 34 -7.44 -11.63 13.30
CA TYR A 34 -7.49 -12.85 12.51
C TYR A 34 -6.55 -12.72 11.30
N PRO A 35 -5.70 -13.73 11.04
CA PRO A 35 -4.87 -13.71 9.84
C PRO A 35 -5.73 -13.75 8.58
N VAL A 36 -5.44 -12.86 7.67
CA VAL A 36 -6.08 -12.77 6.36
C VAL A 36 -5.19 -13.49 5.35
N VAL A 37 -5.75 -14.46 4.64
CA VAL A 37 -5.02 -15.35 3.74
C VAL A 37 -5.54 -15.34 2.30
N ASN A 38 -6.61 -14.61 2.02
CA ASN A 38 -7.16 -14.47 0.67
C ASN A 38 -7.86 -13.11 0.47
N VAL A 39 -8.17 -12.79 -0.79
CA VAL A 39 -8.73 -11.50 -1.17
C VAL A 39 -10.13 -11.23 -0.61
N THR A 40 -10.93 -12.28 -0.41
CA THR A 40 -12.29 -12.13 0.14
C THR A 40 -12.23 -11.73 1.60
N GLU A 41 -11.42 -12.43 2.39
CA GLU A 41 -11.18 -12.11 3.80
C GLU A 41 -10.56 -10.72 3.96
N LEU A 42 -9.60 -10.36 3.06
CA LEU A 42 -9.01 -9.02 3.06
C LEU A 42 -10.06 -7.93 2.88
N LYS A 43 -10.94 -8.06 1.88
CA LYS A 43 -12.00 -7.07 1.63
C LYS A 43 -12.97 -6.96 2.79
N GLU A 44 -13.35 -8.07 3.39
CA GLU A 44 -14.24 -8.10 4.56
C GLU A 44 -13.58 -7.42 5.76
N ALA A 45 -12.34 -7.77 6.09
CA ALA A 45 -11.58 -7.16 7.17
C ALA A 45 -11.42 -5.65 6.99
N LEU A 46 -11.04 -5.20 5.78
CA LEU A 46 -10.87 -3.77 5.48
C LEU A 46 -12.18 -2.97 5.50
N THR A 47 -13.32 -3.63 5.28
CA THR A 47 -14.65 -2.99 5.42
C THR A 47 -14.95 -2.66 6.89
N ASN A 48 -14.50 -3.50 7.81
CA ASN A 48 -14.70 -3.32 9.24
C ASN A 48 -13.66 -2.38 9.86
N GLY A 49 -12.46 -2.32 9.28
CA GLY A 49 -11.34 -1.54 9.82
C GLY A 49 -10.67 -2.20 11.03
N GLY A 50 -9.93 -1.41 11.80
CA GLY A 50 -9.18 -1.92 12.95
C GLY A 50 -7.83 -2.51 12.56
N VAL A 51 -7.40 -3.60 13.22
CA VAL A 51 -6.12 -4.25 12.93
C VAL A 51 -6.34 -5.43 11.99
N VAL A 52 -5.68 -5.39 10.84
CA VAL A 52 -5.75 -6.43 9.80
C VAL A 52 -4.35 -6.96 9.54
N ALA A 53 -4.15 -8.28 9.61
CA ALA A 53 -2.87 -8.94 9.37
C ALA A 53 -2.93 -9.85 8.14
N VAL A 54 -2.11 -9.54 7.14
CA VAL A 54 -1.92 -10.37 5.94
C VAL A 54 -0.71 -11.27 6.17
N THR A 55 -0.96 -12.57 6.33
CA THR A 55 0.05 -13.56 6.71
C THR A 55 0.47 -14.48 5.57
N GLU A 56 -0.25 -14.44 4.44
CA GLU A 56 0.06 -15.15 3.21
C GLU A 56 0.04 -14.18 2.03
N ASP A 57 0.72 -14.52 0.95
CA ASP A 57 0.64 -13.74 -0.28
C ASP A 57 -0.79 -13.76 -0.83
N ILE A 58 -1.40 -12.59 -0.95
CA ILE A 58 -2.75 -12.45 -1.47
C ILE A 58 -2.69 -12.03 -2.93
N GLN A 59 -3.06 -12.95 -3.80
CA GLN A 59 -3.17 -12.64 -5.22
C GLN A 59 -4.57 -12.14 -5.55
N THR A 60 -4.64 -10.93 -6.08
CA THR A 60 -5.91 -10.34 -6.54
C THR A 60 -6.10 -10.61 -8.02
N ASN A 61 -7.33 -10.87 -8.44
CA ASN A 61 -7.67 -11.05 -9.85
C ASN A 61 -8.32 -9.79 -10.43
N ASN A 62 -8.02 -8.64 -9.89
CA ASN A 62 -8.67 -7.37 -10.21
C ASN A 62 -8.09 -6.78 -11.49
N ILE A 63 -8.47 -7.32 -12.63
CA ILE A 63 -8.19 -6.74 -13.94
C ILE A 63 -9.29 -5.78 -14.40
N GLU A 64 -10.40 -5.67 -13.65
CA GLU A 64 -11.54 -4.84 -14.02
C GLU A 64 -11.71 -3.67 -13.05
N ASP A 65 -11.83 -2.46 -13.57
CA ASP A 65 -12.19 -1.27 -12.79
C ASP A 65 -13.68 -1.26 -12.45
N THR A 66 -14.11 -2.23 -11.64
CA THR A 66 -15.45 -2.24 -11.07
C THR A 66 -15.38 -1.96 -9.58
N ALA A 67 -16.43 -1.35 -9.02
CA ALA A 67 -16.50 -1.09 -7.59
C ALA A 67 -16.37 -2.37 -6.75
N ALA A 68 -16.87 -3.51 -7.27
CA ALA A 68 -16.77 -4.81 -6.62
C ALA A 68 -15.35 -5.41 -6.66
N ALA A 69 -14.58 -5.09 -7.71
CA ALA A 69 -13.21 -5.58 -7.84
C ALA A 69 -12.22 -4.82 -6.94
N ARG A 70 -12.44 -3.55 -6.68
CA ARG A 70 -11.52 -2.70 -5.92
C ARG A 70 -11.34 -3.18 -4.49
N ILE A 71 -10.10 -3.07 -4.00
CA ILE A 71 -9.77 -3.25 -2.58
C ILE A 71 -9.69 -1.85 -1.96
N VAL A 72 -10.60 -1.55 -1.03
CA VAL A 72 -10.76 -0.21 -0.46
C VAL A 72 -10.70 -0.27 1.06
N ILE A 73 -9.86 0.55 1.65
CA ILE A 73 -9.87 0.82 3.09
C ILE A 73 -10.79 2.01 3.32
N SER A 74 -11.99 1.76 3.84
CA SER A 74 -13.01 2.78 4.09
C SER A 74 -13.20 3.11 5.56
N GLN A 75 -12.50 2.42 6.45
CA GLN A 75 -12.48 2.64 7.90
C GLN A 75 -11.05 2.78 8.40
N PRO A 76 -10.80 3.49 9.50
CA PRO A 76 -9.47 3.60 10.08
C PRO A 76 -8.86 2.22 10.32
N THR A 77 -7.67 1.98 9.76
CA THR A 77 -7.07 0.65 9.70
C THR A 77 -5.57 0.68 10.01
N THR A 78 -5.13 -0.29 10.80
CA THR A 78 -3.72 -0.69 10.87
C THR A 78 -3.55 -1.99 10.09
N LEU A 79 -2.87 -1.91 8.95
CA LEU A 79 -2.64 -3.03 8.06
C LEU A 79 -1.22 -3.57 8.26
N ASN A 80 -1.11 -4.74 8.83
CA ASN A 80 0.15 -5.45 9.02
C ASN A 80 0.38 -6.39 7.84
N LEU A 81 1.36 -6.11 7.00
CA LEU A 81 1.71 -6.90 5.83
C LEU A 81 2.95 -7.75 6.14
N GLU A 82 2.77 -8.98 6.56
CA GLU A 82 3.86 -9.97 6.70
C GLU A 82 4.22 -10.54 5.32
N LYS A 83 3.28 -10.51 4.41
CA LYS A 83 3.35 -10.97 3.02
C LYS A 83 2.79 -9.92 2.08
N LYS A 84 2.84 -10.20 0.78
CA LYS A 84 2.48 -9.23 -0.26
C LYS A 84 1.02 -9.31 -0.68
N ILE A 85 0.47 -8.15 -1.04
CA ILE A 85 -0.70 -8.07 -1.91
C ILE A 85 -0.17 -7.95 -3.35
N ILE A 86 -0.46 -8.96 -4.16
CA ILE A 86 0.03 -9.09 -5.53
C ILE A 86 -1.14 -8.93 -6.48
N THR A 87 -1.00 -8.06 -7.46
CA THR A 87 -2.01 -7.88 -8.51
C THR A 87 -1.51 -8.45 -9.84
N PRO A 88 -2.39 -8.82 -10.78
CA PRO A 88 -1.96 -9.29 -12.09
C PRO A 88 -1.27 -8.19 -12.90
N ASP A 89 -0.38 -8.59 -13.78
CA ASP A 89 0.47 -7.72 -14.61
C ASP A 89 -0.27 -6.83 -15.61
N ASP A 90 -1.57 -6.93 -15.72
CA ASP A 90 -2.36 -6.22 -16.74
C ASP A 90 -3.58 -5.53 -16.13
N MET A 91 -3.34 -4.68 -15.16
CA MET A 91 -4.41 -3.87 -14.53
C MET A 91 -4.74 -2.60 -15.33
N GLY A 92 -4.00 -2.31 -16.40
CA GLY A 92 -4.09 -1.01 -17.08
C GLY A 92 -3.29 0.08 -16.35
N ASN A 93 -2.54 0.84 -17.11
CA ASN A 93 -1.45 1.67 -16.58
C ASN A 93 -1.77 3.15 -16.34
N ASN A 94 -2.91 3.66 -16.79
CA ASN A 94 -3.18 5.11 -16.77
C ASN A 94 -4.42 5.51 -15.98
N ASN A 95 -5.03 4.59 -15.27
CA ASN A 95 -6.23 4.86 -14.50
C ASN A 95 -5.96 4.71 -13.02
N VAL A 96 -6.05 5.79 -12.26
CA VAL A 96 -5.86 5.81 -10.80
C VAL A 96 -6.80 4.87 -10.03
N ASN A 97 -7.84 4.35 -10.68
CA ASN A 97 -8.71 3.33 -10.09
C ASN A 97 -8.15 1.90 -10.28
N PHE A 98 -7.23 1.69 -11.22
CA PHE A 98 -6.48 0.46 -11.36
C PHE A 98 -5.28 0.50 -10.41
N CYS A 99 -5.54 0.25 -9.15
CA CYS A 99 -4.55 0.18 -8.09
C CYS A 99 -4.81 -1.03 -7.20
N ALA A 100 -3.75 -1.55 -6.60
CA ALA A 100 -3.86 -2.69 -5.69
C ALA A 100 -4.68 -2.33 -4.45
N LEU A 101 -4.55 -1.09 -3.96
CA LEU A 101 -5.18 -0.64 -2.74
C LEU A 101 -5.64 0.82 -2.85
N ILE A 102 -6.89 1.06 -2.48
CA ILE A 102 -7.46 2.40 -2.32
C ILE A 102 -7.56 2.72 -0.84
N VAL A 103 -7.05 3.89 -0.45
CA VAL A 103 -7.06 4.36 0.94
C VAL A 103 -7.99 5.56 1.05
N ASP A 104 -9.19 5.34 1.55
CA ASP A 104 -10.24 6.34 1.76
C ASP A 104 -10.41 6.75 3.24
N ALA A 105 -9.70 6.09 4.16
CA ALA A 105 -9.67 6.39 5.58
C ALA A 105 -8.25 6.31 6.14
N ASP A 106 -8.01 6.93 7.29
CA ASP A 106 -6.68 6.97 7.93
C ASP A 106 -6.14 5.56 8.14
N THR A 107 -4.95 5.33 7.61
CA THR A 107 -4.36 4.00 7.53
C THR A 107 -2.90 4.02 7.92
N THR A 108 -2.49 3.05 8.72
CA THR A 108 -1.07 2.76 8.97
C THR A 108 -0.74 1.39 8.39
N ILE A 109 0.26 1.34 7.52
CA ILE A 109 0.80 0.08 7.00
C ILE A 109 2.12 -0.22 7.70
N ASN A 110 2.19 -1.36 8.39
CA ASN A 110 3.41 -1.92 8.93
C ASN A 110 3.78 -3.14 8.09
N ALA A 111 4.95 -3.13 7.49
CA ALA A 111 5.39 -4.25 6.67
C ALA A 111 6.88 -4.55 6.95
N GLY A 112 7.20 -5.84 7.02
CA GLY A 112 8.56 -6.33 7.05
C GLY A 112 9.16 -6.44 5.64
N GLU A 113 10.34 -7.04 5.55
CA GLU A 113 11.07 -7.20 4.27
C GLU A 113 10.29 -8.02 3.22
N ASN A 114 9.45 -8.96 3.66
CA ASN A 114 8.66 -9.81 2.78
C ASN A 114 7.26 -9.26 2.50
N GLY A 115 6.86 -8.22 3.21
CA GLY A 115 5.55 -7.61 3.08
C GLY A 115 5.55 -6.44 2.10
N GLY A 116 4.36 -6.08 1.64
CA GLY A 116 4.19 -4.93 0.78
C GLY A 116 3.14 -5.11 -0.32
N ILE A 117 3.29 -4.37 -1.40
CA ILE A 117 2.37 -4.39 -2.54
C ILE A 117 3.17 -4.50 -3.83
N ASP A 118 2.76 -5.40 -4.71
CA ASP A 118 3.41 -5.66 -5.98
C ASP A 118 2.36 -5.76 -7.09
N THR A 119 2.35 -4.79 -8.00
CA THR A 119 1.40 -4.77 -9.12
C THR A 119 1.98 -5.41 -10.39
N GLY A 120 3.22 -5.92 -10.33
CA GLY A 120 3.90 -6.41 -11.54
C GLY A 120 4.26 -5.30 -12.53
N VAL A 121 4.93 -5.71 -13.59
CA VAL A 121 5.25 -4.86 -14.73
C VAL A 121 4.00 -4.48 -15.48
N ASN A 122 3.66 -3.62 -16.17
CA ASN A 122 2.38 -3.26 -16.82
C ASN A 122 1.16 -3.22 -15.86
N GLY A 123 1.40 -3.34 -14.56
CA GLY A 123 0.36 -3.22 -13.56
C GLY A 123 -0.12 -1.78 -13.41
N GLY A 124 -1.17 -1.59 -12.62
CA GLY A 124 -1.67 -0.28 -12.27
C GLY A 124 -0.83 0.42 -11.20
N TYR A 125 -1.43 1.29 -10.48
CA TYR A 125 -0.79 1.92 -9.34
C TYR A 125 -0.78 0.98 -8.13
N GLY A 126 0.24 1.07 -7.28
CA GLY A 126 0.28 0.32 -6.03
C GLY A 126 -0.83 0.78 -5.09
N ILE A 127 -0.75 2.00 -4.62
CA ILE A 127 -1.72 2.60 -3.68
C ILE A 127 -2.25 3.93 -4.22
N ASN A 128 -3.55 4.20 -3.97
CA ASN A 128 -4.14 5.51 -4.22
C ASN A 128 -4.78 6.07 -2.94
N VAL A 129 -4.25 7.18 -2.42
CA VAL A 129 -4.76 7.89 -1.23
C VAL A 129 -5.80 8.91 -1.65
N ARG A 130 -7.01 8.82 -1.09
CA ARG A 130 -8.16 9.65 -1.46
C ARG A 130 -8.89 10.21 -0.23
N ASN A 131 -9.94 10.96 -0.47
CA ASN A 131 -10.91 11.46 0.53
C ASN A 131 -10.34 12.28 1.69
N GLY A 132 -9.08 12.72 1.59
CA GLY A 132 -8.41 13.44 2.67
C GLY A 132 -7.78 12.54 3.72
N ALA A 133 -7.72 11.23 3.47
CA ALA A 133 -7.12 10.25 4.37
C ALA A 133 -5.61 10.49 4.57
N THR A 134 -5.12 10.05 5.71
CA THR A 134 -3.68 9.96 5.99
C THR A 134 -3.23 8.52 5.87
N LEU A 135 -2.26 8.27 4.98
CA LEU A 135 -1.56 7.00 4.88
C LEU A 135 -0.17 7.11 5.48
N THR A 136 0.13 6.28 6.48
CA THR A 136 1.48 6.14 7.05
C THR A 136 2.06 4.79 6.68
N ILE A 137 3.28 4.77 6.10
CA ILE A 137 4.00 3.56 5.70
C ILE A 137 5.25 3.39 6.55
N ASN A 138 5.37 2.29 7.27
CA ASN A 138 6.45 1.98 8.22
C ASN A 138 7.37 0.83 7.75
N GLY A 139 7.51 0.60 6.46
CA GLY A 139 8.38 -0.44 5.91
C GLY A 139 7.73 -1.20 4.76
N GLY A 140 8.38 -2.26 4.29
CA GLY A 140 7.89 -3.10 3.20
C GLY A 140 8.44 -2.73 1.82
N TYR A 141 7.97 -3.46 0.81
CA TYR A 141 8.32 -3.25 -0.59
C TYR A 141 7.08 -2.90 -1.40
N TYR A 142 7.17 -1.83 -2.16
CA TYR A 142 6.04 -1.29 -2.93
C TYR A 142 6.46 -1.11 -4.39
N TYR A 143 5.85 -1.90 -5.25
CA TYR A 143 6.07 -1.81 -6.69
C TYR A 143 4.77 -1.44 -7.41
N GLY A 144 4.82 -0.41 -8.23
CA GLY A 144 3.73 -0.01 -9.12
C GLY A 144 4.15 -0.07 -10.57
N GLY A 145 3.25 -0.44 -11.49
CA GLY A 145 3.54 -0.44 -12.92
C GLY A 145 3.86 0.95 -13.49
N GLY A 146 3.36 2.01 -12.88
CA GLY A 146 3.70 3.39 -13.23
C GLY A 146 3.94 4.27 -12.02
N THR A 147 3.32 3.92 -10.88
CA THR A 147 3.35 4.69 -9.64
C THR A 147 3.21 3.73 -8.46
N ALA A 148 4.14 3.76 -7.51
CA ALA A 148 3.99 2.95 -6.30
C ALA A 148 2.91 3.54 -5.39
N VAL A 149 2.91 4.86 -5.17
CA VAL A 149 1.87 5.54 -4.37
C VAL A 149 1.42 6.83 -5.05
N GLN A 150 0.13 6.90 -5.32
CA GLN A 150 -0.57 8.09 -5.80
C GLN A 150 -1.27 8.78 -4.63
N VAL A 151 -1.11 10.08 -4.48
CA VAL A 151 -1.90 10.92 -3.57
C VAL A 151 -2.87 11.78 -4.38
N GLN A 152 -4.10 11.32 -4.46
CA GLN A 152 -5.16 12.07 -5.16
C GLN A 152 -5.71 13.18 -4.27
N LYS A 153 -5.91 12.91 -2.99
CA LYS A 153 -6.31 13.87 -1.97
C LYS A 153 -6.06 13.28 -0.58
N GLY A 154 -5.22 13.89 0.21
CA GLY A 154 -4.86 13.41 1.54
C GLY A 154 -3.39 13.62 1.86
N THR A 155 -2.87 12.87 2.81
CA THR A 155 -1.49 12.96 3.24
C THR A 155 -0.82 11.58 3.20
N LEU A 156 0.35 11.50 2.58
CA LEU A 156 1.23 10.34 2.62
C LEU A 156 2.40 10.65 3.55
N ILE A 157 2.65 9.75 4.51
CA ILE A 157 3.81 9.79 5.40
C ILE A 157 4.60 8.50 5.19
N ILE A 158 5.87 8.61 4.81
CA ILE A 158 6.75 7.44 4.63
C ILE A 158 7.86 7.50 5.69
N ASN A 159 7.88 6.51 6.57
CA ASN A 159 8.90 6.34 7.60
C ASN A 159 9.94 5.27 7.23
N GLY A 160 9.65 4.44 6.23
CA GLY A 160 10.53 3.38 5.77
C GLY A 160 9.93 2.61 4.59
N GLY A 161 10.66 1.63 4.11
CA GLY A 161 10.27 0.78 2.98
C GLY A 161 11.09 1.05 1.72
N THR A 162 10.92 0.20 0.72
CA THR A 162 11.55 0.31 -0.59
C THR A 162 10.47 0.50 -1.64
N PHE A 163 10.65 1.49 -2.49
CA PHE A 163 9.69 1.89 -3.50
C PHE A 163 10.33 1.80 -4.89
N ALA A 164 9.63 1.13 -5.80
CA ALA A 164 10.04 0.99 -7.19
C ALA A 164 8.83 1.10 -8.10
N CYS A 165 9.06 1.52 -9.33
CA CYS A 165 8.08 1.41 -10.40
C CYS A 165 8.81 0.97 -11.67
N GLU A 166 8.05 0.51 -12.65
CA GLU A 166 8.61 0.32 -13.98
C GLU A 166 9.24 1.64 -14.43
N PRO A 167 10.40 1.61 -15.12
CA PRO A 167 11.03 2.83 -15.61
C PRO A 167 10.15 3.48 -16.70
N TYR A 168 9.02 3.99 -16.26
CA TYR A 168 8.11 4.78 -17.06
C TYR A 168 8.63 6.22 -17.07
N SER A 169 9.66 6.45 -17.88
CA SER A 169 9.90 7.82 -18.27
C SER A 169 8.83 8.17 -19.30
N SER A 170 7.89 9.03 -18.94
CA SER A 170 7.04 9.65 -19.95
C SER A 170 7.94 10.24 -21.04
N PRO A 171 7.80 9.86 -22.31
CA PRO A 171 8.56 10.47 -23.39
C PRO A 171 8.38 12.00 -23.44
N THR A 172 7.29 12.50 -22.84
CA THR A 172 6.96 13.93 -22.78
C THR A 172 7.70 14.65 -21.64
N TYR A 173 7.93 13.98 -20.51
CA TYR A 173 8.41 14.67 -19.32
C TYR A 173 9.82 14.23 -18.86
N GLY A 174 10.28 13.03 -19.25
CA GLY A 174 11.63 12.55 -18.93
C GLY A 174 11.89 12.24 -17.46
N TYR A 175 10.82 12.04 -16.66
CA TYR A 175 10.89 11.66 -15.24
C TYR A 175 9.85 10.61 -14.91
N ASN A 176 10.04 9.88 -13.82
CA ASN A 176 9.09 8.88 -13.36
C ASN A 176 8.14 9.45 -12.28
N PHE A 177 7.05 8.73 -12.03
CA PHE A 177 5.99 9.11 -11.12
C PHE A 177 5.91 8.15 -9.92
N LEU A 178 7.07 7.70 -9.40
CA LEU A 178 7.13 6.69 -8.34
C LEU A 178 6.25 7.06 -7.12
N ILE A 179 6.42 8.27 -6.61
CA ILE A 179 5.51 8.90 -5.64
C ILE A 179 4.95 10.13 -6.33
N ASN A 180 3.64 10.15 -6.49
CA ASN A 180 2.98 11.15 -7.34
C ASN A 180 1.77 11.76 -6.64
N CYS A 181 1.55 13.04 -6.85
CA CYS A 181 0.35 13.74 -6.43
C CYS A 181 -0.53 14.10 -7.64
N LEU A 182 -1.82 14.22 -7.44
CA LEU A 182 -2.65 14.89 -8.43
C LEU A 182 -2.28 16.38 -8.45
N ASP A 183 -1.79 16.89 -9.57
CA ASP A 183 -1.27 18.25 -9.73
C ASP A 183 -2.12 19.35 -9.08
N SER A 184 -3.44 19.32 -9.35
CA SER A 184 -4.37 20.31 -8.79
C SER A 184 -4.48 20.21 -7.28
N ALA A 185 -4.42 18.99 -6.73
CA ALA A 185 -4.49 18.76 -5.28
C ALA A 185 -3.18 19.13 -4.59
N TYR A 186 -2.04 18.89 -5.23
CA TYR A 186 -0.74 19.36 -4.71
C TYR A 186 -0.67 20.89 -4.68
N LYS A 187 -1.01 21.54 -5.81
CA LYS A 187 -0.99 23.01 -5.93
C LYS A 187 -1.92 23.74 -4.94
N ASN A 188 -3.06 23.13 -4.61
CA ASN A 188 -4.00 23.72 -3.63
C ASN A 188 -3.79 23.22 -2.20
N GLY A 189 -2.77 22.36 -1.96
CA GLY A 189 -2.40 21.87 -0.63
C GLY A 189 -3.29 20.77 -0.07
N THR A 190 -4.16 20.15 -0.89
CA THR A 190 -5.03 19.03 -0.46
C THR A 190 -4.39 17.66 -0.68
N ALA A 191 -3.28 17.58 -1.42
CA ALA A 191 -2.39 16.42 -1.46
C ALA A 191 -1.04 16.81 -0.85
N LYS A 192 -0.52 15.99 0.08
CA LYS A 192 0.74 16.23 0.77
C LYS A 192 1.55 14.95 0.85
N VAL A 193 2.87 15.08 0.78
CA VAL A 193 3.82 13.97 0.99
C VAL A 193 4.88 14.41 1.98
N ILE A 194 5.20 13.55 2.94
CA ILE A 194 6.23 13.75 3.97
C ILE A 194 7.05 12.48 4.05
N ILE A 195 8.36 12.57 3.79
CA ILE A 195 9.25 11.42 3.77
C ILE A 195 10.30 11.55 4.87
N ASN A 196 10.23 10.66 5.87
CA ASN A 196 11.12 10.57 7.01
C ASN A 196 12.14 9.41 6.87
N GLY A 197 12.01 8.59 5.82
CA GLY A 197 12.85 7.42 5.61
C GLY A 197 12.46 6.66 4.36
N GLY A 198 13.15 5.55 4.08
CA GLY A 198 12.86 4.69 2.94
C GLY A 198 13.87 4.87 1.80
N THR A 199 13.81 3.91 0.87
CA THR A 199 14.67 3.84 -0.32
C THR A 199 13.80 3.92 -1.58
N PHE A 200 14.17 4.77 -2.50
CA PHE A 200 13.42 5.08 -3.72
C PHE A 200 14.31 4.76 -4.93
N ILE A 201 13.90 3.81 -5.76
CA ILE A 201 14.70 3.36 -6.89
C ILE A 201 14.43 4.27 -8.09
N ASN A 202 15.50 4.90 -8.61
CA ASN A 202 15.46 5.84 -9.74
C ASN A 202 14.55 7.05 -9.54
N PHE A 203 14.32 7.44 -8.28
CA PHE A 203 13.49 8.59 -7.92
C PHE A 203 14.12 9.35 -6.76
N ASP A 204 14.48 10.61 -6.99
CA ASP A 204 15.01 11.50 -5.94
C ASP A 204 13.85 12.22 -5.22
N PRO A 205 13.50 11.83 -3.98
CA PRO A 205 12.40 12.47 -3.26
C PRO A 205 12.69 13.91 -2.83
N SER A 206 13.92 14.38 -2.94
CA SER A 206 14.28 15.79 -2.69
C SER A 206 14.14 16.68 -3.92
N ASN A 207 13.87 16.07 -5.09
CA ASN A 207 13.72 16.79 -6.36
C ASN A 207 12.62 16.15 -7.25
N CYS A 208 11.39 16.23 -6.79
CA CYS A 208 10.23 15.60 -7.44
C CYS A 208 9.70 16.48 -8.58
N THR A 209 10.37 16.45 -9.73
CA THR A 209 10.05 17.30 -10.89
C THR A 209 8.63 17.12 -11.44
N ALA A 210 8.01 15.99 -11.20
CA ALA A 210 6.61 15.74 -11.57
C ALA A 210 5.64 16.77 -10.97
N GLU A 211 5.92 17.24 -9.75
CA GLU A 211 5.09 18.21 -9.03
C GLU A 211 5.55 19.67 -9.27
N GLY A 212 6.60 19.84 -10.03
CA GLY A 212 7.21 21.14 -10.32
C GLY A 212 8.68 21.22 -9.88
N ALA A 213 9.45 22.04 -10.57
CA ALA A 213 10.87 22.20 -10.30
C ALA A 213 11.11 22.62 -8.83
N GLY A 214 12.02 21.90 -8.16
CA GLY A 214 12.40 22.17 -6.77
C GLY A 214 11.45 21.58 -5.72
N THR A 215 10.47 20.76 -6.11
CA THR A 215 9.60 20.08 -5.14
C THR A 215 10.41 19.08 -4.32
N ASN A 216 10.34 19.23 -3.01
CA ASN A 216 11.02 18.37 -2.04
C ASN A 216 9.98 17.74 -1.10
N PHE A 217 9.93 16.40 -1.07
CA PHE A 217 9.06 15.64 -0.17
C PHE A 217 9.75 15.22 1.13
N VAL A 218 11.08 15.42 1.23
CA VAL A 218 11.87 15.02 2.41
C VAL A 218 11.57 15.96 3.56
N ALA A 219 11.30 15.41 4.72
CA ALA A 219 10.98 16.15 5.92
C ALA A 219 12.20 16.90 6.48
N ASP A 220 11.95 17.97 7.24
CA ASP A 220 12.98 18.69 7.95
C ASP A 220 13.80 17.78 8.88
N GLY A 221 15.12 17.94 8.89
CA GLY A 221 16.04 17.11 9.65
C GLY A 221 16.38 15.77 8.99
N TYR A 222 15.95 15.56 7.76
CA TYR A 222 16.31 14.41 6.93
C TYR A 222 17.02 14.86 5.66
N LYS A 223 17.78 13.96 5.05
CA LYS A 223 18.48 14.18 3.79
C LYS A 223 18.46 12.94 2.92
N VAL A 224 18.71 13.12 1.64
CA VAL A 224 18.89 12.03 0.68
C VAL A 224 20.35 11.67 0.58
N VAL A 225 20.65 10.37 0.57
CA VAL A 225 21.91 9.80 0.12
C VAL A 225 21.62 8.91 -1.09
N SER A 226 22.47 8.94 -2.10
CA SER A 226 22.29 8.15 -3.31
C SER A 226 23.46 7.19 -3.52
N GLU A 227 23.16 6.00 -4.02
CA GLU A 227 24.12 4.96 -4.34
C GLU A 227 23.77 4.30 -5.68
N ALA A 228 24.80 4.00 -6.48
CA ALA A 228 24.62 3.30 -7.75
C ALA A 228 24.51 1.79 -7.52
N HIS A 229 23.47 1.18 -8.07
CA HIS A 229 23.18 -0.25 -8.05
C HIS A 229 23.00 -0.78 -9.48
N GLY A 230 24.10 -1.09 -10.14
CA GLY A 230 24.09 -1.50 -11.55
C GLY A 230 23.62 -0.36 -12.46
N THR A 231 22.47 -0.53 -13.11
CA THR A 231 21.84 0.50 -13.96
C THR A 231 20.95 1.45 -13.16
N ASP A 232 20.65 1.13 -11.91
CA ASP A 232 19.78 1.89 -11.06
C ASP A 232 20.53 2.80 -10.10
N THR A 233 19.87 3.86 -9.67
CA THR A 233 20.30 4.70 -8.56
C THR A 233 19.29 4.58 -7.43
N TRP A 234 19.78 4.22 -6.25
CA TRP A 234 18.95 4.15 -5.06
C TRP A 234 19.11 5.43 -4.24
N TYR A 235 17.99 6.07 -3.96
CA TYR A 235 17.92 7.27 -3.15
C TYR A 235 17.34 6.92 -1.80
N THR A 236 18.15 7.00 -0.75
CA THR A 236 17.72 6.64 0.62
C THR A 236 17.60 7.89 1.47
N VAL A 237 16.45 8.07 2.10
CA VAL A 237 16.22 9.14 3.06
C VAL A 237 16.70 8.71 4.42
N VAL A 238 17.60 9.49 5.02
CA VAL A 238 18.22 9.24 6.32
C VAL A 238 18.14 10.49 7.19
N LYS A 239 18.27 10.31 8.49
CA LYS A 239 18.34 11.43 9.41
C LYS A 239 19.56 12.31 9.09
N GLY A 240 19.38 13.62 9.03
CA GLY A 240 20.40 14.60 8.72
C GLY A 240 21.43 14.84 9.82
#